data_7a5faa164db12a0f73f450895cb34dcf
#
_entry.id   7a5faa164db12a0f73f450895cb34dcf
#
_cell.length_a   1.000
_cell.length_b   1.000
_cell.length_c   1.000
_cell.angle_alpha   90.00
_cell.angle_beta   90.00
_cell.angle_gamma   90.00
#
_symmetry.space_group_name_H-M   'P 1'
#
loop_
_entity.id
_entity.type
_entity.pdbx_description
1 polymer ?
#
loop_
_entity_poly.entity_id
_entity_poly.type
_entity_poly.pdbx_seq_one_letter_code
_entity_poly.pdbx_strand_id
1 'polypeptide(L)'
;MNIAKAKPRVFFQGREINFDVVIPRIAATWTFYGAAVVRQFELMGSLSANSSASISRSRDKLRALQLIGNIGVEMPITGYVHLSRDIESVLNTVGEPPFVIKLLEGTQGRGVVLTETMGAAISAIETMKKIDANILIQEFISEANGEDIRAIVVGDEVVASMKRIAKPGEFRSNVHLGGRVEDYKLTDQEKESAIKSAKVLGLSVAGVDLIQSDRGPLVLEVNSSPGLEGIERASGIDVADKIIEYLEKEHLTRDKSKPIDI
;
A
#
# COMPACT_ATOMS: atom_id res chain seq x y z
N MET A 1 24.96 -10.26 0.98
CA MET A 1 25.43 -8.97 0.41
C MET A 1 26.86 -8.71 0.86
N ASN A 2 27.67 -8.14 -0.01
CA ASN A 2 28.98 -7.62 0.38
C ASN A 2 28.95 -6.09 0.15
N ILE A 3 29.15 -5.33 1.22
CA ILE A 3 29.11 -3.83 1.24
C ILE A 3 30.57 -3.36 1.21
N ALA A 4 31.34 -3.79 0.21
CA ALA A 4 32.76 -3.44 0.10
C ALA A 4 32.96 -2.16 -0.71
N LYS A 5 34.05 -1.46 -0.39
CA LYS A 5 34.45 -0.09 -0.80
C LYS A 5 34.38 0.26 -2.29
N ALA A 6 34.20 -0.67 -3.22
CA ALA A 6 34.27 -0.32 -4.64
C ALA A 6 33.29 -1.07 -5.56
N LYS A 7 32.72 -2.18 -5.11
CA LYS A 7 31.79 -2.97 -5.95
C LYS A 7 30.76 -3.67 -5.07
N PRO A 8 29.55 -3.15 -5.00
CA PRO A 8 28.43 -3.84 -4.35
C PRO A 8 28.22 -5.21 -5.03
N ARG A 9 27.94 -6.26 -4.24
CA ARG A 9 27.71 -7.61 -4.74
C ARG A 9 26.59 -8.30 -4.00
N VAL A 10 25.85 -9.12 -4.70
CA VAL A 10 24.84 -10.02 -4.12
C VAL A 10 25.25 -11.47 -4.38
N PHE A 11 25.14 -12.31 -3.36
CA PHE A 11 25.41 -13.75 -3.46
C PHE A 11 24.15 -14.53 -3.08
N PHE A 12 23.85 -15.54 -3.86
CA PHE A 12 22.82 -16.52 -3.58
C PHE A 12 23.44 -17.93 -3.64
N GLN A 13 23.31 -18.69 -2.57
CA GLN A 13 23.90 -20.03 -2.44
C GLN A 13 25.41 -20.07 -2.81
N GLY A 14 26.15 -19.07 -2.36
CA GLY A 14 27.61 -18.97 -2.60
C GLY A 14 28.01 -18.47 -3.99
N ARG A 15 27.07 -18.24 -4.89
CA ARG A 15 27.32 -17.71 -6.24
C ARG A 15 26.99 -16.24 -6.33
N GLU A 16 27.85 -15.45 -6.94
CA GLU A 16 27.57 -14.06 -7.27
C GLU A 16 26.47 -14.00 -8.33
N ILE A 17 25.46 -13.17 -8.09
CA ILE A 17 24.35 -12.95 -9.02
C ILE A 17 24.28 -11.49 -9.42
N ASN A 18 23.97 -11.25 -10.68
CA ASN A 18 23.74 -9.94 -11.26
C ASN A 18 22.59 -10.02 -12.25
N PHE A 19 21.71 -9.02 -12.26
CA PHE A 19 20.56 -8.95 -13.14
C PHE A 19 20.41 -7.52 -13.68
N ASP A 20 19.97 -7.40 -14.92
CA ASP A 20 19.65 -6.08 -15.51
C ASP A 20 18.39 -5.48 -14.89
N VAL A 21 17.41 -6.31 -14.55
CA VAL A 21 16.11 -5.93 -13.99
C VAL A 21 15.76 -6.83 -12.82
N VAL A 22 15.15 -6.27 -11.78
CA VAL A 22 14.63 -7.00 -10.62
C VAL A 22 13.18 -6.60 -10.31
N ILE A 23 12.36 -7.59 -9.97
CA ILE A 23 10.97 -7.38 -9.55
C ILE A 23 10.84 -7.76 -8.09
N PRO A 24 10.84 -6.80 -7.16
CA PRO A 24 10.75 -7.09 -5.72
C PRO A 24 9.33 -7.53 -5.34
N ARG A 25 9.23 -8.78 -4.85
CA ARG A 25 8.00 -9.34 -4.28
C ARG A 25 8.22 -9.60 -2.78
N ILE A 26 8.21 -8.53 -1.99
CA ILE A 26 8.63 -8.54 -0.59
C ILE A 26 7.40 -8.59 0.32
N ALA A 27 7.33 -9.61 1.18
CA ALA A 27 6.34 -9.66 2.25
C ALA A 27 6.58 -8.54 3.28
N ALA A 28 5.51 -8.04 3.92
CA ALA A 28 5.58 -6.91 4.85
C ALA A 28 6.58 -7.16 6.00
N THR A 29 6.62 -8.38 6.53
CA THR A 29 7.55 -8.80 7.60
C THR A 29 9.03 -8.77 7.20
N TRP A 30 9.33 -8.77 5.91
CA TRP A 30 10.68 -8.77 5.36
C TRP A 30 11.09 -7.43 4.75
N THR A 31 10.35 -6.36 5.01
CA THR A 31 10.57 -5.05 4.37
C THR A 31 12.00 -4.55 4.54
N PHE A 32 12.54 -4.55 5.76
CA PHE A 32 13.90 -4.07 6.02
C PHE A 32 14.96 -4.83 5.21
N TYR A 33 14.95 -6.16 5.30
CA TYR A 33 15.90 -7.01 4.59
C TYR A 33 15.69 -6.95 3.07
N GLY A 34 14.44 -7.03 2.62
CA GLY A 34 14.12 -7.00 1.20
C GLY A 34 14.50 -5.68 0.54
N ALA A 35 14.19 -4.54 1.17
CA ALA A 35 14.61 -3.23 0.69
C ALA A 35 16.15 -3.09 0.65
N ALA A 36 16.86 -3.64 1.62
CA ALA A 36 18.33 -3.66 1.61
C ALA A 36 18.89 -4.48 0.43
N VAL A 37 18.27 -5.60 0.08
CA VAL A 37 18.67 -6.41 -1.10
C VAL A 37 18.38 -5.66 -2.39
N VAL A 38 17.20 -5.03 -2.51
CA VAL A 38 16.86 -4.20 -3.69
C VAL A 38 17.86 -3.08 -3.85
N ARG A 39 18.16 -2.35 -2.79
CA ARG A 39 19.18 -1.28 -2.80
C ARG A 39 20.55 -1.77 -3.27
N GLN A 40 20.93 -2.97 -2.88
CA GLN A 40 22.19 -3.54 -3.33
C GLN A 40 22.19 -3.79 -4.84
N PHE A 41 21.09 -4.30 -5.43
CA PHE A 41 20.94 -4.42 -6.87
C PHE A 41 20.92 -3.08 -7.59
N GLU A 42 20.25 -2.08 -7.02
CA GLU A 42 20.27 -0.71 -7.54
C GLU A 42 21.69 -0.15 -7.59
N LEU A 43 22.48 -0.31 -6.52
CA LEU A 43 23.89 0.06 -6.48
C LEU A 43 24.75 -0.71 -7.48
N MET A 44 24.35 -1.90 -7.90
CA MET A 44 24.99 -2.67 -8.97
C MET A 44 24.55 -2.22 -10.37
N GLY A 45 23.58 -1.29 -10.48
CA GLY A 45 23.06 -0.76 -11.73
C GLY A 45 21.83 -1.46 -12.29
N SER A 46 21.22 -2.40 -11.54
CA SER A 46 19.98 -3.03 -11.94
C SER A 46 18.82 -2.02 -11.94
N LEU A 47 17.88 -2.17 -12.86
CA LEU A 47 16.57 -1.53 -12.79
C LEU A 47 15.69 -2.31 -11.82
N SER A 48 15.07 -1.65 -10.86
CA SER A 48 14.05 -2.27 -10.01
C SER A 48 12.65 -1.79 -10.39
N ALA A 49 11.68 -2.69 -10.41
CA ALA A 49 10.28 -2.35 -10.65
C ALA A 49 9.76 -1.30 -9.67
N ASN A 50 10.19 -1.39 -8.41
CA ASN A 50 10.00 -0.37 -7.39
C ASN A 50 11.33 -0.15 -6.68
N SER A 51 11.74 1.10 -6.48
CA SER A 51 12.98 1.39 -5.78
C SER A 51 12.92 0.99 -4.30
N SER A 52 14.08 0.73 -3.71
CA SER A 52 14.18 0.43 -2.28
C SER A 52 13.62 1.56 -1.41
N ALA A 53 13.78 2.81 -1.85
CA ALA A 53 13.23 3.99 -1.20
C ALA A 53 11.70 4.03 -1.30
N SER A 54 11.12 3.78 -2.49
CA SER A 54 9.67 3.78 -2.70
C SER A 54 8.98 2.64 -1.94
N ILE A 55 9.60 1.45 -1.89
CA ILE A 55 9.12 0.32 -1.08
C ILE A 55 9.09 0.71 0.40
N SER A 56 10.16 1.28 0.93
CA SER A 56 10.23 1.71 2.33
C SER A 56 9.21 2.80 2.64
N ARG A 57 9.03 3.74 1.73
CA ARG A 57 8.06 4.86 1.82
C ARG A 57 6.62 4.36 1.87
N SER A 58 6.25 3.42 1.01
CA SER A 58 4.89 2.86 0.96
C SER A 58 4.57 1.92 2.13
N ARG A 59 5.59 1.29 2.72
CA ARG A 59 5.43 0.41 3.89
C ARG A 59 5.23 1.17 5.20
N ASP A 60 5.71 2.40 5.28
CA ASP A 60 5.39 3.33 6.36
C ASP A 60 4.01 3.94 6.08
N LYS A 61 2.96 3.34 6.65
CA LYS A 61 1.57 3.74 6.42
C LYS A 61 1.32 5.20 6.77
N LEU A 62 1.89 5.69 7.87
CA LEU A 62 1.69 7.09 8.28
C LEU A 62 2.31 8.04 7.27
N ARG A 63 3.56 7.79 6.88
CA ARG A 63 4.25 8.57 5.86
C ARG A 63 3.53 8.50 4.50
N ALA A 64 3.05 7.32 4.10
CA ALA A 64 2.30 7.17 2.87
C ALA A 64 1.05 8.05 2.85
N LEU A 65 0.23 8.00 3.91
CA LEU A 65 -0.97 8.83 4.04
C LEU A 65 -0.64 10.33 4.05
N GLN A 66 0.41 10.75 4.75
CA GLN A 66 0.86 12.15 4.75
C GLN A 66 1.23 12.65 3.36
N LEU A 67 1.95 11.83 2.57
CA LEU A 67 2.35 12.20 1.20
C LEU A 67 1.16 12.25 0.25
N ILE A 68 0.24 11.28 0.35
CA ILE A 68 -0.97 11.23 -0.47
C ILE A 68 -1.88 12.42 -0.16
N GLY A 69 -2.10 12.73 1.11
CA GLY A 69 -2.91 13.88 1.52
C GLY A 69 -2.30 15.22 1.10
N ASN A 70 -0.98 15.35 1.13
CA ASN A 70 -0.28 16.57 0.75
C ASN A 70 -0.47 16.96 -0.73
N ILE A 71 -0.80 16.00 -1.61
CA ILE A 71 -1.09 16.28 -3.03
C ILE A 71 -2.58 16.42 -3.33
N GLY A 72 -3.42 16.49 -2.29
CA GLY A 72 -4.87 16.67 -2.43
C GLY A 72 -5.64 15.47 -2.94
N VAL A 73 -5.11 14.25 -2.78
CA VAL A 73 -5.87 13.02 -3.02
C VAL A 73 -6.73 12.75 -1.80
N GLU A 74 -8.02 12.55 -2.02
CA GLU A 74 -8.99 12.32 -0.96
C GLU A 74 -8.77 10.98 -0.26
N MET A 75 -8.88 10.99 1.06
CA MET A 75 -8.73 9.83 1.94
C MET A 75 -9.78 9.89 3.05
N PRO A 76 -10.10 8.78 3.73
CA PRO A 76 -10.85 8.86 4.98
C PRO A 76 -10.16 9.77 5.98
N ILE A 77 -10.93 10.58 6.72
CA ILE A 77 -10.38 11.42 7.77
C ILE A 77 -9.61 10.52 8.74
N THR A 78 -8.34 10.85 8.93
CA THR A 78 -7.40 9.98 9.66
C THR A 78 -6.68 10.76 10.74
N GLY A 79 -6.75 10.25 11.97
CA GLY A 79 -6.00 10.73 13.13
C GLY A 79 -4.89 9.74 13.54
N TYR A 80 -3.82 10.26 14.10
CA TYR A 80 -2.76 9.46 14.73
C TYR A 80 -2.64 9.79 16.20
N VAL A 81 -2.65 8.79 17.07
CA VAL A 81 -2.51 8.95 18.52
C VAL A 81 -1.16 8.44 18.98
N HIS A 82 -0.37 9.32 19.60
CA HIS A 82 0.88 8.96 20.26
C HIS A 82 0.71 8.86 21.79
N LEU A 83 0.06 9.83 22.41
CA LEU A 83 -0.12 9.87 23.86
C LEU A 83 -1.58 9.57 24.25
N SER A 84 -1.78 8.77 25.30
CA SER A 84 -3.12 8.39 25.77
C SER A 84 -3.99 9.59 26.16
N ARG A 85 -3.42 10.66 26.67
CA ARG A 85 -4.15 11.88 27.04
C ARG A 85 -4.79 12.62 25.83
N ASP A 86 -4.32 12.33 24.62
CA ASP A 86 -4.76 13.01 23.38
C ASP A 86 -5.85 12.21 22.63
N ILE A 87 -6.25 11.04 23.14
CA ILE A 87 -7.18 10.12 22.46
C ILE A 87 -8.49 10.81 22.11
N GLU A 88 -9.18 11.43 23.08
CA GLU A 88 -10.47 12.11 22.86
C GLU A 88 -10.33 13.25 21.87
N SER A 89 -9.26 14.05 21.97
CA SER A 89 -9.01 15.15 21.06
C SER A 89 -8.83 14.67 19.62
N VAL A 90 -8.11 13.58 19.41
CA VAL A 90 -7.92 13.01 18.06
C VAL A 90 -9.21 12.39 17.53
N LEU A 91 -9.96 11.65 18.35
CA LEU A 91 -11.27 11.11 17.96
C LEU A 91 -12.22 12.23 17.50
N ASN A 92 -12.32 13.30 18.26
CA ASN A 92 -13.13 14.48 17.90
C ASN A 92 -12.69 15.14 16.58
N THR A 93 -11.39 15.06 16.25
CA THR A 93 -10.88 15.56 14.95
C THR A 93 -11.27 14.65 13.79
N VAL A 94 -11.33 13.33 14.02
CA VAL A 94 -11.77 12.36 13.02
C VAL A 94 -13.27 12.46 12.74
N GLY A 95 -14.07 12.79 13.76
CA GLY A 95 -15.52 13.02 13.64
C GLY A 95 -16.35 12.18 14.61
N GLU A 96 -17.51 11.72 14.15
CA GLU A 96 -18.43 10.90 14.93
C GLU A 96 -18.21 9.39 14.68
N PRO A 97 -18.52 8.54 15.67
CA PRO A 97 -18.47 7.09 15.45
C PRO A 97 -19.49 6.64 14.36
N PRO A 98 -19.24 5.49 13.69
CA PRO A 98 -18.23 4.49 13.98
C PRO A 98 -16.82 4.87 13.54
N PHE A 99 -15.80 4.32 14.23
CA PHE A 99 -14.40 4.51 13.89
C PHE A 99 -13.73 3.19 13.50
N VAL A 100 -12.79 3.26 12.55
CA VAL A 100 -11.89 2.17 12.20
C VAL A 100 -10.54 2.43 12.86
N ILE A 101 -10.19 1.61 13.86
CA ILE A 101 -8.92 1.69 14.57
C ILE A 101 -7.96 0.69 13.92
N LYS A 102 -6.78 1.14 13.52
CA LYS A 102 -5.78 0.33 12.80
C LYS A 102 -4.43 0.37 13.50
N LEU A 103 -3.81 -0.79 13.67
CA LEU A 103 -2.40 -0.86 14.04
C LEU A 103 -1.52 -0.51 12.82
N LEU A 104 -0.53 0.36 13.00
CA LEU A 104 0.40 0.71 11.91
C LEU A 104 1.19 -0.51 11.41
N GLU A 105 1.59 -1.38 12.32
CA GLU A 105 2.33 -2.61 12.02
C GLU A 105 1.41 -3.76 11.56
N GLY A 106 0.09 -3.56 11.54
CA GLY A 106 -0.89 -4.56 11.10
C GLY A 106 -0.83 -4.82 9.58
N THR A 107 -1.02 -6.08 9.19
CA THR A 107 -1.07 -6.50 7.78
C THR A 107 -2.29 -7.37 7.51
N GLN A 108 -2.81 -7.38 6.27
CA GLN A 108 -3.91 -8.26 5.83
C GLN A 108 -5.21 -8.12 6.68
N GLY A 109 -5.53 -6.92 7.14
CA GLY A 109 -6.70 -6.67 7.99
C GLY A 109 -6.56 -7.14 9.45
N ARG A 110 -5.40 -7.67 9.85
CA ARG A 110 -5.10 -7.97 11.26
C ARG A 110 -4.77 -6.68 11.99
N GLY A 111 -5.30 -6.53 13.21
CA GLY A 111 -5.16 -5.29 13.99
C GLY A 111 -6.03 -4.14 13.48
N VAL A 112 -7.16 -4.44 12.83
CA VAL A 112 -8.21 -3.49 12.43
C VAL A 112 -9.47 -3.79 13.22
N VAL A 113 -9.99 -2.79 13.92
CA VAL A 113 -11.18 -2.90 14.79
C VAL A 113 -12.16 -1.80 14.43
N LEU A 114 -13.43 -2.18 14.23
CA LEU A 114 -14.54 -1.24 14.13
C LEU A 114 -15.10 -0.96 15.53
N THR A 115 -15.29 0.30 15.88
CA THR A 115 -15.88 0.71 17.16
C THR A 115 -17.07 1.61 16.92
N GLU A 116 -18.23 1.19 17.40
CA GLU A 116 -19.51 1.85 17.12
C GLU A 116 -19.82 3.02 18.06
N THR A 117 -19.03 3.20 19.12
CA THR A 117 -19.22 4.30 20.09
C THR A 117 -17.89 4.92 20.48
N MET A 118 -17.92 6.17 20.92
CA MET A 118 -16.78 6.89 21.45
C MET A 118 -16.10 6.12 22.61
N GLY A 119 -16.91 5.63 23.57
CA GLY A 119 -16.38 4.88 24.72
C GLY A 119 -15.69 3.57 24.31
N ALA A 120 -16.24 2.84 23.32
CA ALA A 120 -15.60 1.64 22.78
C ALA A 120 -14.28 1.97 22.07
N ALA A 121 -14.23 3.10 21.35
CA ALA A 121 -13.00 3.56 20.68
C ALA A 121 -11.90 3.89 21.70
N ILE A 122 -12.22 4.67 22.72
CA ILE A 122 -11.27 5.02 23.78
C ILE A 122 -10.71 3.76 24.45
N SER A 123 -11.60 2.85 24.87
CA SER A 123 -11.20 1.61 25.56
C SER A 123 -10.31 0.71 24.68
N ALA A 124 -10.62 0.61 23.38
CA ALA A 124 -9.80 -0.16 22.43
C ALA A 124 -8.41 0.47 22.26
N ILE A 125 -8.34 1.79 22.07
CA ILE A 125 -7.07 2.52 21.91
C ILE A 125 -6.22 2.42 23.17
N GLU A 126 -6.79 2.65 24.36
CA GLU A 126 -6.08 2.53 25.62
C GLU A 126 -5.49 1.13 25.82
N THR A 127 -6.25 0.09 25.43
CA THR A 127 -5.79 -1.30 25.50
C THR A 127 -4.59 -1.56 24.59
N MET A 128 -4.66 -1.06 23.36
CA MET A 128 -3.56 -1.17 22.39
C MET A 128 -2.34 -0.34 22.82
N LYS A 129 -2.53 0.80 23.45
CA LYS A 129 -1.45 1.63 23.99
C LYS A 129 -0.68 0.97 25.13
N LYS A 130 -1.28 0.05 25.88
CA LYS A 130 -0.58 -0.72 26.94
C LYS A 130 0.54 -1.62 26.38
N ILE A 131 0.48 -1.97 25.11
CA ILE A 131 1.52 -2.73 24.39
C ILE A 131 2.37 -1.84 23.48
N ASP A 132 2.36 -0.54 23.70
CA ASP A 132 3.11 0.48 22.95
C ASP A 132 2.83 0.50 21.45
N ALA A 133 1.61 0.13 21.04
CA ALA A 133 1.23 0.10 19.65
C ALA A 133 1.07 1.50 19.05
N ASN A 134 1.48 1.65 17.80
CA ASN A 134 1.19 2.83 16.99
C ASN A 134 -0.18 2.68 16.33
N ILE A 135 -1.06 3.67 16.50
CA ILE A 135 -2.48 3.55 16.18
C ILE A 135 -2.91 4.66 15.23
N LEU A 136 -3.55 4.27 14.13
CA LEU A 136 -4.34 5.16 13.29
C LEU A 136 -5.83 5.01 13.63
N ILE A 137 -6.53 6.11 13.64
CA ILE A 137 -7.98 6.20 13.78
C ILE A 137 -8.52 6.79 12.49
N GLN A 138 -9.47 6.10 11.86
CA GLN A 138 -10.11 6.60 10.64
C GLN A 138 -11.63 6.64 10.81
N GLU A 139 -12.28 7.57 10.12
CA GLU A 139 -13.72 7.53 9.95
C GLU A 139 -14.13 6.22 9.25
N PHE A 140 -15.29 5.73 9.59
CA PHE A 140 -15.88 4.58 8.92
C PHE A 140 -16.76 5.04 7.75
N ILE A 141 -16.50 4.52 6.57
CA ILE A 141 -17.27 4.83 5.35
C ILE A 141 -18.40 3.81 5.23
N SER A 142 -19.53 4.13 5.84
CA SER A 142 -20.70 3.24 5.93
C SER A 142 -21.35 2.97 4.58
N GLU A 143 -21.37 3.96 3.71
CA GLU A 143 -21.96 3.92 2.37
C GLU A 143 -21.26 2.95 1.44
N ALA A 144 -20.03 2.57 1.74
CA ALA A 144 -19.29 1.56 0.99
C ALA A 144 -19.82 0.13 1.21
N ASN A 145 -20.65 -0.11 2.24
CA ASN A 145 -21.31 -1.39 2.49
C ASN A 145 -20.38 -2.61 2.54
N GLY A 146 -19.16 -2.45 3.06
CA GLY A 146 -18.15 -3.52 3.10
C GLY A 146 -17.52 -3.84 1.75
N GLU A 147 -17.61 -2.93 0.79
CA GLU A 147 -16.96 -3.03 -0.52
C GLU A 147 -15.74 -2.11 -0.57
N ASP A 148 -14.71 -2.56 -1.26
CA ASP A 148 -13.60 -1.70 -1.68
C ASP A 148 -13.12 -2.07 -3.10
N ILE A 149 -12.29 -1.22 -3.66
CA ILE A 149 -11.79 -1.36 -5.01
C ILE A 149 -10.27 -1.48 -4.93
N ARG A 150 -9.70 -2.46 -5.65
CA ARG A 150 -8.26 -2.54 -5.87
C ARG A 150 -7.94 -2.23 -7.30
N ALA A 151 -7.09 -1.23 -7.51
CA ALA A 151 -6.50 -0.89 -8.80
C ALA A 151 -5.02 -1.31 -8.83
N ILE A 152 -4.57 -1.90 -9.94
CA ILE A 152 -3.13 -2.11 -10.18
C ILE A 152 -2.64 -1.04 -11.13
N VAL A 153 -1.70 -0.25 -10.63
CA VAL A 153 -0.97 0.76 -11.41
C VAL A 153 0.35 0.16 -11.88
N VAL A 154 0.64 0.31 -13.17
CA VAL A 154 1.94 -0.01 -13.78
C VAL A 154 2.38 1.19 -14.61
N GLY A 155 3.51 1.80 -14.24
CA GLY A 155 3.92 3.08 -14.81
C GLY A 155 2.90 4.19 -14.55
N ASP A 156 2.34 4.71 -15.62
CA ASP A 156 1.36 5.82 -15.61
C ASP A 156 -0.08 5.35 -15.85
N GLU A 157 -0.33 4.06 -15.84
CA GLU A 157 -1.62 3.49 -16.21
C GLU A 157 -2.18 2.55 -15.14
N VAL A 158 -3.52 2.49 -15.03
CA VAL A 158 -4.19 1.41 -14.32
C VAL A 158 -4.41 0.28 -15.30
N VAL A 159 -3.73 -0.84 -15.12
CA VAL A 159 -3.78 -2.00 -16.03
C VAL A 159 -4.90 -2.98 -15.69
N ALA A 160 -5.30 -3.07 -14.43
CA ALA A 160 -6.38 -3.94 -13.97
C ALA A 160 -7.05 -3.36 -12.73
N SER A 161 -8.32 -3.69 -12.52
CA SER A 161 -9.06 -3.35 -11.31
C SER A 161 -10.06 -4.44 -10.93
N MET A 162 -10.38 -4.51 -9.65
CA MET A 162 -11.39 -5.41 -9.11
C MET A 162 -12.10 -4.77 -7.93
N LYS A 163 -13.35 -5.16 -7.73
CA LYS A 163 -14.09 -4.89 -6.51
C LYS A 163 -13.93 -6.08 -5.57
N ARG A 164 -13.68 -5.79 -4.29
CA ARG A 164 -13.67 -6.78 -3.21
C ARG A 164 -14.89 -6.55 -2.35
N ILE A 165 -15.59 -7.62 -2.01
CA ILE A 165 -16.84 -7.56 -1.27
C ILE A 165 -16.70 -8.43 -0.03
N ALA A 166 -16.92 -7.85 1.13
CA ALA A 166 -16.87 -8.55 2.41
C ALA A 166 -17.97 -9.62 2.48
N LYS A 167 -17.74 -10.68 3.24
CA LYS A 167 -18.80 -11.63 3.58
C LYS A 167 -19.82 -11.00 4.54
N PRO A 168 -21.06 -11.46 4.57
CA PRO A 168 -22.08 -10.96 5.49
C PRO A 168 -21.59 -10.91 6.94
N GLY A 169 -21.78 -9.77 7.61
CA GLY A 169 -21.35 -9.54 9.00
C GLY A 169 -19.87 -9.17 9.18
N GLU A 170 -19.13 -9.00 8.10
CA GLU A 170 -17.75 -8.51 8.10
C GLU A 170 -17.68 -7.16 7.35
N PHE A 171 -16.98 -6.18 7.88
CA PHE A 171 -16.79 -4.89 7.22
C PHE A 171 -15.51 -4.82 6.37
N ARG A 172 -14.57 -5.76 6.59
CA ARG A 172 -13.32 -5.84 5.86
C ARG A 172 -13.49 -6.70 4.61
N SER A 173 -13.26 -6.15 3.46
CA SER A 173 -13.40 -6.78 2.14
C SER A 173 -12.23 -7.69 1.74
N ASN A 174 -11.25 -7.90 2.63
CA ASN A 174 -10.07 -8.70 2.35
C ASN A 174 -10.41 -10.13 1.93
N VAL A 175 -9.91 -10.57 0.76
CA VAL A 175 -10.14 -11.92 0.21
C VAL A 175 -9.73 -13.04 1.18
N HIS A 176 -8.65 -12.84 1.95
CA HIS A 176 -8.19 -13.81 2.97
C HIS A 176 -9.18 -14.01 4.12
N LEU A 177 -10.11 -13.09 4.30
CA LEU A 177 -11.20 -13.21 5.30
C LEU A 177 -12.47 -13.85 4.72
N GLY A 178 -12.40 -14.33 3.47
CA GLY A 178 -13.51 -14.97 2.78
C GLY A 178 -14.37 -14.01 1.95
N GLY A 179 -13.85 -12.81 1.66
CA GLY A 179 -14.43 -11.89 0.69
C GLY A 179 -14.41 -12.46 -0.73
N ARG A 180 -15.34 -12.01 -1.56
CA ARG A 180 -15.37 -12.33 -3.00
C ARG A 180 -14.77 -11.17 -3.81
N VAL A 181 -14.38 -11.47 -5.06
CA VAL A 181 -13.88 -10.50 -6.02
C VAL A 181 -14.73 -10.51 -7.28
N GLU A 182 -14.88 -9.33 -7.87
CA GLU A 182 -15.61 -9.14 -9.13
C GLU A 182 -14.78 -8.19 -10.02
N ASP A 183 -14.89 -8.34 -11.33
CA ASP A 183 -14.35 -7.36 -12.26
C ASP A 183 -15.01 -6.00 -12.01
N TYR A 184 -14.21 -4.94 -12.10
CA TYR A 184 -14.70 -3.58 -11.85
C TYR A 184 -14.03 -2.58 -12.79
N LYS A 185 -14.83 -1.80 -13.47
CA LYS A 185 -14.34 -0.73 -14.34
C LYS A 185 -14.28 0.58 -13.56
N LEU A 186 -13.07 1.07 -13.33
CA LEU A 186 -12.84 2.35 -12.66
C LEU A 186 -13.43 3.55 -13.41
N THR A 187 -13.94 4.50 -12.65
CA THR A 187 -14.20 5.85 -13.11
C THR A 187 -12.88 6.60 -13.36
N ASP A 188 -12.94 7.72 -14.10
CA ASP A 188 -11.73 8.52 -14.36
C ASP A 188 -11.16 9.13 -13.08
N GLN A 189 -12.00 9.51 -12.10
CA GLN A 189 -11.58 10.02 -10.81
C GLN A 189 -10.85 8.96 -9.96
N GLU A 190 -11.35 7.71 -9.96
CA GLU A 190 -10.69 6.59 -9.28
C GLU A 190 -9.32 6.28 -9.90
N LYS A 191 -9.24 6.26 -11.24
CA LYS A 191 -7.97 6.07 -11.97
C LYS A 191 -6.96 7.17 -11.62
N GLU A 192 -7.39 8.42 -11.68
CA GLU A 192 -6.55 9.57 -11.36
C GLU A 192 -6.02 9.49 -9.92
N SER A 193 -6.90 9.20 -8.95
CA SER A 193 -6.53 9.02 -7.55
C SER A 193 -5.53 7.90 -7.35
N ALA A 194 -5.72 6.75 -8.03
CA ALA A 194 -4.81 5.61 -7.97
C ALA A 194 -3.42 5.96 -8.53
N ILE A 195 -3.37 6.56 -9.73
CA ILE A 195 -2.12 6.93 -10.39
C ILE A 195 -1.36 7.99 -9.57
N LYS A 196 -2.03 9.05 -9.12
CA LYS A 196 -1.42 10.09 -8.28
C LYS A 196 -0.82 9.51 -6.99
N SER A 197 -1.54 8.59 -6.35
CA SER A 197 -1.09 7.95 -5.11
C SER A 197 0.14 7.06 -5.32
N ALA A 198 0.20 6.30 -6.41
CA ALA A 198 1.38 5.52 -6.76
C ALA A 198 2.59 6.42 -7.05
N LYS A 199 2.39 7.49 -7.84
CA LYS A 199 3.43 8.45 -8.24
C LYS A 199 4.04 9.19 -7.07
N VAL A 200 3.25 9.72 -6.13
CA VAL A 200 3.77 10.47 -4.99
C VAL A 200 4.62 9.59 -4.07
N LEU A 201 4.35 8.28 -4.05
CA LEU A 201 5.16 7.31 -3.33
C LEU A 201 6.38 6.82 -4.14
N GLY A 202 6.50 7.20 -5.42
CA GLY A 202 7.57 6.77 -6.31
C GLY A 202 7.46 5.30 -6.73
N LEU A 203 6.24 4.75 -6.76
CA LEU A 203 6.00 3.37 -7.15
C LEU A 203 5.64 3.28 -8.62
N SER A 204 6.40 2.48 -9.38
CA SER A 204 6.08 2.13 -10.75
C SER A 204 5.09 0.96 -10.83
N VAL A 205 5.07 0.08 -9.83
CA VAL A 205 4.10 -1.00 -9.71
C VAL A 205 3.43 -0.89 -8.34
N ALA A 206 2.13 -0.66 -8.31
CA ALA A 206 1.39 -0.47 -7.08
C ALA A 206 0.00 -1.12 -7.11
N GLY A 207 -0.43 -1.63 -5.96
CA GLY A 207 -1.83 -1.93 -5.71
C GLY A 207 -2.42 -0.82 -4.86
N VAL A 208 -3.37 -0.07 -5.39
CA VAL A 208 -4.05 1.02 -4.69
C VAL A 208 -5.43 0.54 -4.28
N ASP A 209 -5.71 0.65 -2.99
CA ASP A 209 -7.01 0.32 -2.42
C ASP A 209 -7.82 1.60 -2.24
N LEU A 210 -9.01 1.64 -2.84
CA LEU A 210 -9.93 2.75 -2.79
C LEU A 210 -11.27 2.29 -2.18
N ILE A 211 -11.98 3.23 -1.58
CA ILE A 211 -13.34 3.03 -1.08
C ILE A 211 -14.25 4.12 -1.64
N GLN A 212 -15.46 3.77 -2.04
CA GLN A 212 -16.43 4.73 -2.53
C GLN A 212 -17.14 5.40 -1.35
N SER A 213 -17.31 6.71 -1.44
CA SER A 213 -18.06 7.51 -0.47
C SER A 213 -18.98 8.52 -1.17
N ASP A 214 -19.86 9.15 -0.42
CA ASP A 214 -20.71 10.24 -0.91
C ASP A 214 -19.89 11.48 -1.35
N ARG A 215 -18.62 11.55 -0.93
CA ARG A 215 -17.66 12.60 -1.32
C ARG A 215 -16.82 12.22 -2.56
N GLY A 216 -17.02 11.04 -3.12
CA GLY A 216 -16.21 10.46 -4.18
C GLY A 216 -15.24 9.38 -3.68
N PRO A 217 -14.30 8.94 -4.52
CA PRO A 217 -13.37 7.86 -4.16
C PRO A 217 -12.33 8.33 -3.14
N LEU A 218 -12.14 7.53 -2.10
CA LEU A 218 -11.15 7.77 -1.05
C LEU A 218 -10.07 6.70 -1.11
N VAL A 219 -8.80 7.08 -1.05
CA VAL A 219 -7.66 6.14 -1.03
C VAL A 219 -7.47 5.62 0.39
N LEU A 220 -7.49 4.30 0.56
CA LEU A 220 -7.27 3.62 1.83
C LEU A 220 -5.80 3.31 2.09
N GLU A 221 -5.12 2.73 1.10
CA GLU A 221 -3.70 2.34 1.18
C GLU A 221 -3.09 2.09 -0.20
N VAL A 222 -1.75 2.11 -0.25
CA VAL A 222 -0.98 1.80 -1.45
C VAL A 222 0.06 0.73 -1.13
N ASN A 223 0.04 -0.35 -1.89
CA ASN A 223 0.85 -1.53 -1.70
C ASN A 223 1.93 -1.67 -2.78
N SER A 224 3.22 -1.71 -2.40
CA SER A 224 4.36 -1.88 -3.31
C SER A 224 4.56 -3.32 -3.81
N SER A 225 3.85 -4.31 -3.26
CA SER A 225 3.92 -5.72 -3.70
C SER A 225 2.51 -6.33 -3.68
N PRO A 226 1.60 -5.84 -4.55
CA PRO A 226 0.21 -6.32 -4.56
C PRO A 226 0.14 -7.80 -5.00
N GLY A 227 -0.77 -8.58 -4.39
CA GLY A 227 -1.11 -9.92 -4.88
C GLY A 227 -1.80 -9.81 -6.24
N LEU A 228 -1.41 -10.66 -7.21
CA LEU A 228 -1.94 -10.63 -8.58
C LEU A 228 -3.05 -11.63 -8.81
N GLU A 229 -3.01 -12.80 -8.17
CA GLU A 229 -3.94 -13.92 -8.41
C GLU A 229 -5.43 -13.50 -8.42
N GLY A 230 -5.85 -12.75 -7.41
CA GLY A 230 -7.26 -12.35 -7.27
C GLY A 230 -7.74 -11.42 -8.38
N ILE A 231 -6.91 -10.44 -8.74
CA ILE A 231 -7.26 -9.45 -9.74
C ILE A 231 -7.14 -10.00 -11.17
N GLU A 232 -6.15 -10.84 -11.46
CA GLU A 232 -6.01 -11.53 -12.74
C GLU A 232 -7.21 -12.46 -12.99
N ARG A 233 -7.63 -13.22 -11.96
CA ARG A 233 -8.83 -14.05 -12.04
C ARG A 233 -10.11 -13.25 -12.26
N ALA A 234 -10.24 -12.08 -11.63
CA ALA A 234 -11.44 -11.24 -11.74
C ALA A 234 -11.51 -10.49 -13.06
N SER A 235 -10.41 -9.91 -13.51
CA SER A 235 -10.35 -9.07 -14.73
C SER A 235 -10.04 -9.84 -16.03
N GLY A 236 -9.46 -11.04 -15.91
CA GLY A 236 -8.95 -11.79 -17.08
C GLY A 236 -7.68 -11.20 -17.69
N ILE A 237 -7.04 -10.21 -17.03
CA ILE A 237 -5.85 -9.52 -17.51
C ILE A 237 -4.62 -10.15 -16.90
N ASP A 238 -3.62 -10.51 -17.71
CA ASP A 238 -2.29 -10.91 -17.24
C ASP A 238 -1.51 -9.69 -16.78
N VAL A 239 -1.59 -9.42 -15.48
CA VAL A 239 -0.91 -8.28 -14.85
C VAL A 239 0.59 -8.48 -14.79
N ALA A 240 1.04 -9.74 -14.65
CA ALA A 240 2.46 -10.06 -14.65
C ALA A 240 3.11 -9.70 -15.99
N ASP A 241 2.43 -10.00 -17.10
CA ASP A 241 2.86 -9.61 -18.44
C ASP A 241 2.97 -8.08 -18.59
N LYS A 242 1.98 -7.34 -18.13
CA LYS A 242 2.00 -5.86 -18.16
C LYS A 242 3.17 -5.27 -17.36
N ILE A 243 3.53 -5.88 -16.24
CA ILE A 243 4.70 -5.46 -15.45
C ILE A 243 5.99 -5.71 -16.23
N ILE A 244 6.11 -6.86 -16.90
CA ILE A 244 7.29 -7.22 -17.70
C ILE A 244 7.42 -6.30 -18.91
N GLU A 245 6.34 -6.09 -19.69
CA GLU A 245 6.33 -5.15 -20.83
C GLU A 245 6.79 -3.75 -20.42
N TYR A 246 6.28 -3.25 -19.29
CA TYR A 246 6.69 -1.96 -18.74
C TYR A 246 8.19 -1.91 -18.43
N LEU A 247 8.71 -2.94 -17.75
CA LEU A 247 10.11 -2.97 -17.33
C LEU A 247 11.07 -3.15 -18.50
N GLU A 248 10.69 -3.90 -19.53
CA GLU A 248 11.48 -4.03 -20.76
C GLU A 248 11.61 -2.66 -21.45
N LYS A 249 10.50 -1.93 -21.59
CA LYS A 249 10.50 -0.58 -22.15
C LYS A 249 11.37 0.38 -21.32
N GLU A 250 11.19 0.39 -20.01
CA GLU A 250 11.97 1.24 -19.10
C GLU A 250 13.47 0.89 -19.16
N HIS A 251 13.82 -0.40 -19.20
CA HIS A 251 15.21 -0.83 -19.29
C HIS A 251 15.90 -0.34 -20.57
N LEU A 252 15.19 -0.35 -21.71
CA LEU A 252 15.70 0.09 -22.99
C LEU A 252 15.85 1.62 -23.08
N THR A 253 14.95 2.36 -22.41
CA THR A 253 14.88 3.84 -22.55
C THR A 253 15.56 4.59 -21.43
N ARG A 254 15.87 3.94 -20.28
CA ARG A 254 16.44 4.63 -19.13
C ARG A 254 17.82 5.22 -19.42
N ASP A 255 18.02 6.42 -18.94
CA ASP A 255 19.32 7.07 -18.89
C ASP A 255 20.13 6.53 -17.70
N LYS A 256 21.11 5.68 -17.98
CA LYS A 256 21.98 5.05 -16.97
C LYS A 256 22.91 6.04 -16.24
N SER A 257 23.00 7.30 -16.71
CA SER A 257 23.82 8.35 -16.07
C SER A 257 23.08 9.07 -14.94
N LYS A 258 21.74 8.94 -14.86
CA LYS A 258 20.98 9.58 -13.80
C LYS A 258 21.19 8.87 -12.46
N PRO A 259 21.31 9.64 -11.36
CA PRO A 259 21.42 9.07 -10.03
C PRO A 259 20.18 8.22 -9.72
N ILE A 260 20.40 7.10 -9.04
CA ILE A 260 19.34 6.23 -8.57
C ILE A 260 18.79 6.85 -7.28
N ASP A 261 17.46 6.94 -7.16
CA ASP A 261 16.78 7.33 -5.91
C ASP A 261 16.85 6.16 -4.93
N ILE A 262 17.80 6.23 -3.98
CA ILE A 262 18.14 5.15 -3.04
C ILE A 262 17.71 5.53 -1.63
#